data_12b6c6477f8f244aa03278dde5d674b9
#
_entry.id   12b6c6477f8f244aa03278dde5d674b9
#
_cell.length_a   1.000
_cell.length_b   1.000
_cell.length_c   1.000
_cell.angle_alpha   90.00
_cell.angle_beta   90.00
_cell.angle_gamma   90.00
#
_symmetry.space_group_name_H-M   'P 1'
#
loop_
_entity.id
_entity.type
_entity.pdbx_description
1 polymer ?
#
loop_
_entity_poly.entity_id
_entity_poly.type
_entity_poly.pdbx_seq_one_letter_code
_entity_poly.pdbx_strand_id
1 'polypeptide(L)'
;MSKRKIEFMSLLEDYFETYLPYSRGLSPNTIESYKQSFMLLLRFMSDVKGIDPDDIKFSILNYDTLMEFFNWLEKERHCKPVTRNQRLSALSAFSEYAQNRDFDAASVFRSAIVKIPIKRGNKKARAVFSRDEIKILLAL
;
A
#
# COMPACT_ATOMS: atom_id res chain seq x y z
N MET A 1 32.18 7.94 10.04
CA MET A 1 31.12 7.02 10.29
C MET A 1 30.05 7.12 9.23
N SER A 2 29.68 6.00 8.67
CA SER A 2 28.71 6.05 7.61
C SER A 2 27.32 6.37 8.16
N LYS A 3 26.56 7.06 7.36
CA LYS A 3 25.20 7.37 7.73
C LYS A 3 24.41 6.09 7.72
N ARG A 4 23.60 5.91 8.73
CA ARG A 4 22.76 4.75 8.79
C ARG A 4 21.66 4.91 7.75
N LYS A 5 21.54 3.93 6.85
CA LYS A 5 20.47 3.96 5.87
C LYS A 5 19.19 3.52 6.53
N ILE A 6 18.11 4.21 6.22
CA ILE A 6 16.82 3.79 6.70
C ILE A 6 16.30 2.76 5.72
N GLU A 7 16.13 1.55 6.20
CA GLU A 7 15.70 0.45 5.36
C GLU A 7 14.21 0.24 5.46
N PHE A 8 13.65 -0.30 4.39
CA PHE A 8 12.22 -0.58 4.33
C PHE A 8 11.75 -1.41 5.53
N MET A 9 12.45 -2.54 5.80
CA MET A 9 12.03 -3.42 6.88
C MET A 9 12.16 -2.77 8.26
N SER A 10 13.19 -1.95 8.47
CA SER A 10 13.34 -1.24 9.74
C SER A 10 12.19 -0.29 9.99
N LEU A 11 11.79 0.45 8.97
CA LEU A 11 10.65 1.37 9.11
C LEU A 11 9.36 0.59 9.29
N LEU A 12 9.21 -0.52 8.60
CA LEU A 12 8.01 -1.34 8.73
C LEU A 12 7.88 -1.90 10.14
N GLU A 13 8.97 -2.36 10.73
CA GLU A 13 8.98 -2.85 12.09
C GLU A 13 8.59 -1.75 13.08
N ASP A 14 9.18 -0.57 12.95
CA ASP A 14 8.84 0.55 13.82
C ASP A 14 7.39 0.95 13.69
N TYR A 15 6.88 0.91 12.47
CA TYR A 15 5.49 1.25 12.19
C TYR A 15 4.55 0.33 12.96
N PHE A 16 4.79 -0.98 12.91
CA PHE A 16 3.90 -1.94 13.56
C PHE A 16 4.14 -2.11 15.05
N GLU A 17 5.37 -1.95 15.51
CA GLU A 17 5.69 -2.14 16.92
C GLU A 17 5.43 -0.90 17.78
N THR A 18 5.62 0.28 17.22
CA THR A 18 5.57 1.52 17.99
C THR A 18 4.53 2.51 17.48
N TYR A 19 4.59 2.83 16.20
CA TYR A 19 3.77 3.91 15.68
C TYR A 19 2.27 3.62 15.74
N LEU A 20 1.84 2.49 15.18
CA LEU A 20 0.42 2.16 15.14
C LEU A 20 -0.17 1.92 16.52
N PRO A 21 0.44 1.09 17.39
CA PRO A 21 -0.17 0.85 18.69
C PRO A 21 -0.08 2.02 19.66
N TYR A 22 1.04 2.70 19.70
CA TYR A 22 1.26 3.74 20.70
C TYR A 22 1.00 5.15 20.20
N SER A 23 1.54 5.52 19.07
CA SER A 23 1.36 6.88 18.56
C SER A 23 -0.02 7.10 17.95
N ARG A 24 -0.54 6.11 17.21
CA ARG A 24 -1.86 6.22 16.62
C ARG A 24 -2.95 5.59 17.46
N GLY A 25 -2.59 4.71 18.37
CA GLY A 25 -3.58 4.06 19.23
C GLY A 25 -4.60 3.22 18.47
N LEU A 26 -4.21 2.63 17.36
CA LEU A 26 -5.13 1.82 16.58
C LEU A 26 -5.44 0.50 17.28
N SER A 27 -6.63 -0.03 17.03
CA SER A 27 -7.03 -1.29 17.64
C SER A 27 -6.18 -2.46 17.14
N PRO A 28 -6.04 -3.52 17.94
CA PRO A 28 -5.31 -4.70 17.49
C PRO A 28 -5.85 -5.30 16.19
N ASN A 29 -7.17 -5.25 15.99
CA ASN A 29 -7.76 -5.79 14.76
C ASN A 29 -7.35 -5.00 13.52
N THR A 30 -7.31 -3.68 13.63
CA THR A 30 -6.88 -2.82 12.53
C THR A 30 -5.41 -3.06 12.21
N ILE A 31 -4.60 -3.16 13.27
CA ILE A 31 -3.16 -3.42 13.10
C ILE A 31 -2.95 -4.77 12.41
N GLU A 32 -3.70 -5.79 12.83
CA GLU A 32 -3.59 -7.11 12.23
C GLU A 32 -3.97 -7.08 10.74
N SER A 33 -5.02 -6.35 10.41
CA SER A 33 -5.42 -6.22 9.01
C SER A 33 -4.32 -5.57 8.16
N TYR A 34 -3.67 -4.54 8.70
CA TYR A 34 -2.54 -3.90 8.02
C TYR A 34 -1.38 -4.87 7.87
N LYS A 35 -1.10 -5.67 8.92
CA LYS A 35 -0.02 -6.66 8.85
C LYS A 35 -0.25 -7.66 7.74
N GLN A 36 -1.50 -8.10 7.55
CA GLN A 36 -1.83 -9.05 6.50
C GLN A 36 -1.44 -8.49 5.13
N SER A 37 -1.70 -7.20 4.92
CA SER A 37 -1.37 -6.57 3.64
C SER A 37 0.13 -6.61 3.38
N PHE A 38 0.94 -6.34 4.39
CA PHE A 38 2.39 -6.36 4.23
C PHE A 38 2.95 -7.75 4.16
N MET A 39 2.34 -8.72 4.85
CA MET A 39 2.75 -10.12 4.72
C MET A 39 2.58 -10.58 3.28
N LEU A 40 1.49 -10.16 2.63
CA LEU A 40 1.27 -10.50 1.23
C LEU A 40 2.27 -9.83 0.31
N LEU A 41 2.62 -8.57 0.59
CA LEU A 41 3.64 -7.88 -0.20
C LEU A 41 4.99 -8.57 -0.08
N LEU A 42 5.37 -8.94 1.14
CA LEU A 42 6.64 -9.63 1.36
C LEU A 42 6.65 -10.98 0.67
N ARG A 43 5.53 -11.70 0.68
CA ARG A 43 5.42 -12.98 0.00
C ARG A 43 5.56 -12.81 -1.51
N PHE A 44 4.90 -11.79 -2.07
CA PHE A 44 5.02 -11.51 -3.49
C PHE A 44 6.47 -11.21 -3.87
N MET A 45 7.12 -10.36 -3.09
CA MET A 45 8.52 -10.01 -3.38
C MET A 45 9.42 -11.23 -3.34
N SER A 46 9.20 -12.12 -2.38
CA SER A 46 9.99 -13.34 -2.27
C SER A 46 9.67 -14.36 -3.38
N ASP A 47 8.38 -14.66 -3.56
CA ASP A 47 7.97 -15.73 -4.46
C ASP A 47 8.04 -15.35 -5.94
N VAL A 48 7.72 -14.13 -6.27
CA VAL A 48 7.66 -13.70 -7.67
C VAL A 48 8.91 -12.96 -8.09
N LYS A 49 9.40 -12.08 -7.24
CA LYS A 49 10.57 -11.26 -7.59
C LYS A 49 11.89 -11.84 -7.09
N GLY A 50 11.84 -12.85 -6.22
CA GLY A 50 13.07 -13.47 -5.69
C GLY A 50 13.87 -12.57 -4.77
N ILE A 51 13.20 -11.64 -4.08
CA ILE A 51 13.85 -10.67 -3.20
C ILE A 51 13.46 -10.95 -1.76
N ASP A 52 14.46 -11.19 -0.91
CA ASP A 52 14.21 -11.41 0.52
C ASP A 52 13.75 -10.12 1.19
N PRO A 53 12.95 -10.23 2.27
CA PRO A 53 12.47 -9.02 2.96
C PRO A 53 13.56 -8.03 3.33
N ASP A 54 14.70 -8.50 3.81
CA ASP A 54 15.78 -7.60 4.21
C ASP A 54 16.45 -6.89 3.05
N ASP A 55 16.24 -7.39 1.83
CA ASP A 55 16.81 -6.80 0.63
C ASP A 55 15.86 -5.87 -0.10
N ILE A 56 14.64 -5.70 0.42
CA ILE A 56 13.68 -4.80 -0.20
C ILE A 56 14.08 -3.36 0.07
N LYS A 57 14.22 -2.60 -1.01
CA LYS A 57 14.52 -1.17 -0.93
C LYS A 57 13.31 -0.41 -1.43
N PHE A 58 13.09 0.79 -0.90
CA PHE A 58 11.97 1.60 -1.38
C PHE A 58 12.04 1.84 -2.89
N SER A 59 13.23 1.94 -3.44
CA SER A 59 13.40 2.23 -4.86
C SER A 59 12.85 1.13 -5.77
N ILE A 60 12.78 -0.11 -5.30
CA ILE A 60 12.25 -1.17 -6.13
C ILE A 60 10.74 -1.30 -5.99
N LEU A 61 10.14 -0.60 -5.04
CA LEU A 61 8.69 -0.56 -4.87
C LEU A 61 8.12 0.56 -5.72
N ASN A 62 8.42 0.50 -7.00
CA ASN A 62 7.97 1.49 -7.98
C ASN A 62 6.60 1.11 -8.51
N TYR A 63 6.06 1.95 -9.40
CA TYR A 63 4.71 1.76 -9.92
C TYR A 63 4.53 0.39 -10.59
N ASP A 64 5.47 -0.01 -11.44
CA ASP A 64 5.34 -1.29 -12.14
C ASP A 64 5.34 -2.47 -11.19
N THR A 65 6.22 -2.46 -10.20
CA THR A 65 6.29 -3.53 -9.20
C THR A 65 4.99 -3.60 -8.40
N LEU A 66 4.47 -2.45 -8.02
CA LEU A 66 3.24 -2.43 -7.23
C LEU A 66 2.03 -2.86 -8.05
N MET A 67 1.97 -2.47 -9.33
CA MET A 67 0.89 -2.94 -10.19
C MET A 67 0.95 -4.45 -10.35
N GLU A 68 2.15 -5.01 -10.49
CA GLU A 68 2.31 -6.46 -10.55
C GLU A 68 1.80 -7.10 -9.26
N PHE A 69 2.10 -6.49 -8.11
CA PHE A 69 1.64 -7.00 -6.83
C PHE A 69 0.11 -7.04 -6.76
N PHE A 70 -0.54 -5.94 -7.13
CA PHE A 70 -2.00 -5.90 -7.06
C PHE A 70 -2.65 -6.84 -8.07
N ASN A 71 -2.04 -7.01 -9.25
CA ASN A 71 -2.52 -7.99 -10.21
C ASN A 71 -2.33 -9.41 -9.68
N TRP A 72 -1.22 -9.66 -9.00
CA TRP A 72 -0.95 -10.95 -8.38
C TRP A 72 -1.99 -11.26 -7.29
N LEU A 73 -2.37 -10.26 -6.51
CA LEU A 73 -3.41 -10.45 -5.49
C LEU A 73 -4.71 -10.92 -6.13
N GLU A 74 -5.10 -10.32 -7.24
CA GLU A 74 -6.34 -10.68 -7.88
C GLU A 74 -6.28 -12.04 -8.58
N LYS A 75 -5.19 -12.32 -9.27
CA LYS A 75 -5.07 -13.54 -10.06
C LYS A 75 -4.65 -14.76 -9.25
N GLU A 76 -3.61 -14.63 -8.45
CA GLU A 76 -3.08 -15.76 -7.72
C GLU A 76 -3.71 -15.95 -6.34
N ARG A 77 -4.11 -14.87 -5.69
CA ARG A 77 -4.69 -14.93 -4.37
C ARG A 77 -6.21 -14.75 -4.40
N HIS A 78 -6.78 -14.60 -5.58
CA HIS A 78 -8.22 -14.46 -5.80
C HIS A 78 -8.85 -13.34 -4.97
N CYS A 79 -8.12 -12.26 -4.82
CA CYS A 79 -8.55 -11.12 -4.02
C CYS A 79 -9.64 -10.35 -4.76
N LYS A 80 -10.74 -10.08 -4.08
CA LYS A 80 -11.82 -9.29 -4.67
C LYS A 80 -11.45 -7.81 -4.68
N PRO A 81 -12.10 -7.01 -5.52
CA PRO A 81 -11.78 -5.57 -5.59
C PRO A 81 -11.82 -4.85 -4.26
N VAL A 82 -12.79 -5.14 -3.41
CA VAL A 82 -12.89 -4.51 -2.09
C VAL A 82 -11.67 -4.84 -1.23
N THR A 83 -11.28 -6.11 -1.21
CA THR A 83 -10.12 -6.52 -0.42
C THR A 83 -8.84 -5.96 -1.00
N ARG A 84 -8.72 -5.96 -2.33
CA ARG A 84 -7.57 -5.37 -3.00
C ARG A 84 -7.43 -3.89 -2.63
N ASN A 85 -8.54 -3.15 -2.60
CA ASN A 85 -8.52 -1.74 -2.22
C ASN A 85 -8.14 -1.54 -0.75
N GLN A 86 -8.52 -2.48 0.12
CA GLN A 86 -8.10 -2.44 1.52
C GLN A 86 -6.59 -2.61 1.64
N ARG A 87 -6.02 -3.51 0.83
CA ARG A 87 -4.56 -3.70 0.83
C ARG A 87 -3.87 -2.43 0.34
N LEU A 88 -4.43 -1.80 -0.69
CA LEU A 88 -3.88 -0.54 -1.18
C LEU A 88 -3.92 0.55 -0.10
N SER A 89 -5.01 0.64 0.64
CA SER A 89 -5.14 1.61 1.72
C SER A 89 -4.07 1.40 2.79
N ALA A 90 -3.80 0.15 3.14
CA ALA A 90 -2.78 -0.16 4.14
C ALA A 90 -1.39 0.27 3.66
N LEU A 91 -1.07 -0.03 2.41
CA LEU A 91 0.21 0.37 1.85
C LEU A 91 0.32 1.90 1.75
N SER A 92 -0.79 2.56 1.40
CA SER A 92 -0.81 4.01 1.30
C SER A 92 -0.54 4.67 2.65
N ALA A 93 -1.17 4.16 3.72
CA ALA A 93 -0.96 4.70 5.06
C ALA A 93 0.50 4.57 5.48
N PHE A 94 1.11 3.43 5.22
CA PHE A 94 2.53 3.25 5.53
C PHE A 94 3.42 4.16 4.68
N SER A 95 3.05 4.37 3.42
CA SER A 95 3.87 5.21 2.55
C SER A 95 3.93 6.65 3.05
N GLU A 96 2.84 7.16 3.64
CA GLU A 96 2.85 8.49 4.24
C GLU A 96 3.77 8.52 5.46
N TYR A 97 3.66 7.52 6.31
CA TYR A 97 4.52 7.42 7.48
C TYR A 97 5.99 7.36 7.07
N ALA A 98 6.31 6.52 6.08
CA ALA A 98 7.69 6.35 5.63
C ALA A 98 8.24 7.64 5.03
N GLN A 99 7.44 8.34 4.22
CA GLN A 99 7.87 9.58 3.61
C GLN A 99 8.15 10.66 4.66
N ASN A 100 7.36 10.68 5.73
CA ASN A 100 7.59 11.63 6.81
C ASN A 100 8.87 11.32 7.59
N ARG A 101 9.32 10.07 7.59
CA ARG A 101 10.54 9.69 8.26
C ARG A 101 11.77 9.87 7.39
N ASP A 102 11.67 9.57 6.11
CA ASP A 102 12.77 9.73 5.17
C ASP A 102 12.18 10.03 3.80
N PHE A 103 12.04 11.30 3.52
CA PHE A 103 11.42 11.74 2.27
C PHE A 103 12.14 11.18 1.04
N ASP A 104 13.47 11.31 1.02
CA ASP A 104 14.23 10.89 -0.15
C ASP A 104 14.11 9.39 -0.41
N ALA A 105 14.23 8.58 0.63
CA ALA A 105 14.17 7.14 0.47
C ALA A 105 12.78 6.66 0.07
N ALA A 106 11.75 7.22 0.67
CA ALA A 106 10.39 6.71 0.50
C ALA A 106 9.59 7.36 -0.63
N SER A 107 10.13 8.41 -1.25
CA SER A 107 9.39 9.14 -2.29
C SER A 107 8.98 8.29 -3.48
N VAL A 108 9.83 7.38 -3.92
CA VAL A 108 9.50 6.50 -5.05
C VAL A 108 8.27 5.68 -4.71
N PHE A 109 8.28 5.08 -3.52
CA PHE A 109 7.18 4.26 -3.05
C PHE A 109 5.90 5.08 -2.91
N ARG A 110 5.98 6.23 -2.24
CA ARG A 110 4.81 7.09 -2.05
C ARG A 110 4.24 7.56 -3.39
N SER A 111 5.11 8.00 -4.28
CA SER A 111 4.70 8.45 -5.60
C SER A 111 4.00 7.34 -6.38
N ALA A 112 4.52 6.12 -6.27
CA ALA A 112 3.92 4.97 -6.95
C ALA A 112 2.55 4.64 -6.37
N ILE A 113 2.46 4.59 -5.05
CA ILE A 113 1.22 4.22 -4.37
C ILE A 113 0.06 5.17 -4.73
N VAL A 114 0.32 6.47 -4.75
CA VAL A 114 -0.76 7.42 -5.03
C VAL A 114 -1.26 7.33 -6.47
N LYS A 115 -0.51 6.71 -7.35
CA LYS A 115 -0.92 6.52 -8.74
C LYS A 115 -1.69 5.23 -8.98
N ILE A 116 -1.71 4.32 -8.00
CA ILE A 116 -2.44 3.06 -8.14
C ILE A 116 -3.92 3.35 -8.01
N PRO A 117 -4.72 3.03 -9.01
CA PRO A 117 -6.15 3.34 -8.96
C PRO A 117 -6.92 2.39 -8.04
N ILE A 118 -7.94 2.94 -7.41
CA ILE A 118 -8.87 2.14 -6.65
C ILE A 118 -9.78 1.43 -7.64
N LYS A 119 -9.98 0.13 -7.45
CA LYS A 119 -10.87 -0.61 -8.32
C LYS A 119 -12.28 -0.58 -7.80
N ARG A 120 -13.24 -0.51 -8.70
CA ARG A 120 -14.62 -0.52 -8.32
C ARG A 120 -15.11 -1.94 -8.18
N GLY A 121 -16.00 -2.16 -7.23
CA GLY A 121 -16.69 -3.43 -7.12
C GLY A 121 -17.61 -3.56 -8.32
N ASN A 122 -18.14 -4.75 -8.55
CA ASN A 122 -18.91 -4.94 -9.75
C ASN A 122 -20.16 -4.08 -9.73
N LYS A 123 -21.33 -4.64 -9.80
CA LYS A 123 -22.42 -3.79 -9.98
C LYS A 123 -22.67 -2.73 -9.03
N LYS A 124 -22.20 -2.81 -7.89
CA LYS A 124 -22.47 -1.78 -6.93
C LYS A 124 -21.82 -0.55 -7.43
N ALA A 125 -20.87 -0.75 -8.28
CA ALA A 125 -20.15 0.37 -8.80
C ALA A 125 -21.06 1.36 -9.46
N ARG A 126 -22.30 0.98 -9.56
CA ARG A 126 -23.10 1.90 -10.13
C ARG A 126 -23.41 3.01 -9.30
N ALA A 127 -23.09 3.02 -8.15
CA ALA A 127 -23.23 4.17 -7.32
C ALA A 127 -22.38 5.27 -7.93
N VAL A 128 -21.55 4.91 -8.89
CA VAL A 128 -20.73 5.88 -9.59
C VAL A 128 -21.60 6.74 -10.47
N PHE A 129 -21.33 8.02 -10.51
CA PHE A 129 -22.09 8.95 -11.31
C PHE A 129 -21.90 8.74 -12.79
N SER A 130 -22.99 8.89 -13.54
CA SER A 130 -22.91 8.90 -14.98
C SER A 130 -22.34 10.25 -15.41
N ARG A 131 -22.02 10.38 -16.67
CA ARG A 131 -21.52 11.64 -17.20
C ARG A 131 -22.48 12.78 -16.97
N ASP A 132 -23.76 12.50 -17.19
CA ASP A 132 -24.78 13.52 -17.00
C ASP A 132 -24.94 13.93 -15.56
N GLU A 133 -24.83 12.96 -14.63
CA GLU A 133 -24.90 13.27 -13.22
C GLU A 133 -23.74 14.15 -12.78
N ILE A 134 -22.55 13.87 -13.31
CA ILE A 134 -21.38 14.68 -12.99
C ILE A 134 -21.58 16.10 -13.51
N LYS A 135 -22.12 16.27 -14.70
CA LYS A 135 -22.36 17.58 -15.23
C LYS A 135 -23.33 18.37 -14.38
N ILE A 136 -24.39 17.71 -13.90
CA ILE A 136 -25.35 18.35 -13.03
C ILE A 136 -24.69 18.80 -11.74
N LEU A 137 -23.87 17.93 -11.14
CA LEU A 137 -23.17 18.27 -9.90
C LEU A 137 -22.25 19.46 -10.09
N LEU A 138 -21.54 19.50 -11.21
CA LEU A 138 -20.61 20.59 -11.46
C LEU A 138 -21.32 21.91 -11.76
N ALA A 139 -22.57 21.86 -12.18
CA ALA A 139 -23.32 23.05 -12.47
C ALA A 139 -23.96 23.68 -11.23
N LEU A 140 -23.99 22.95 -10.13
CA LEU A 140 -24.50 23.47 -8.88
C LEU A 140 -23.48 24.44 -8.27
#